data_4f5b5823e6bee2ee4f19999b61e1c48f
#
_entry.id   4f5b5823e6bee2ee4f19999b61e1c48f
#
_cell.length_a   1.000
_cell.length_b   1.000
_cell.length_c   1.000
_cell.angle_alpha   90.00
_cell.angle_beta   90.00
_cell.angle_gamma   90.00
#
_symmetry.space_group_name_H-M   'P 1'
#
loop_
_entity.id
_entity.type
_entity.pdbx_description
1 polymer ?
#
loop_
_entity_poly.entity_id
_entity_poly.type
_entity_poly.pdbx_seq_one_letter_code
_entity_poly.pdbx_strand_id
1 'polypeptide(L)'
;AVTNVTHWTTMMDLPRLLDLQESDYMAREPYLRAEPARVARWRAWLDEAVTSRDGPMIAFAWRGNPLHKLDPRRSAQLEDFAPLAAIPGVTLVCLQINATDEEMAACSFQDKIIRPGAEFDSGLDAFLDSAALLQSVDRLVCVDTSLIHLAGALHCQVDMMITHSWPDWRWLDLEDENVWYPTLKIWRQKSDEETYAPVAARLAQALTKS
;
A
#
# COMPACT_ATOMS: atom_id res chain seq x y z
N ALA A 1 -4.00 32.02 -14.52
CA ALA A 1 -3.27 31.73 -15.75
C ALA A 1 -1.77 32.01 -15.53
N VAL A 2 -0.90 31.07 -15.90
CA VAL A 2 0.55 31.26 -15.84
C VAL A 2 0.93 32.18 -17.02
N THR A 3 1.43 33.36 -16.71
CA THR A 3 1.89 34.32 -17.72
C THR A 3 3.41 34.30 -17.79
N ASN A 4 3.99 34.54 -18.96
CA ASN A 4 5.44 34.58 -19.23
C ASN A 4 6.14 33.21 -19.21
N VAL A 5 5.47 32.15 -19.66
CA VAL A 5 6.11 30.83 -19.88
C VAL A 5 6.90 30.94 -21.22
N THR A 6 8.21 30.75 -21.14
CA THR A 6 9.09 30.69 -22.32
C THR A 6 9.36 29.28 -22.80
N HIS A 7 9.28 28.30 -21.88
CA HIS A 7 9.50 26.88 -22.15
C HIS A 7 8.48 26.05 -21.37
N TRP A 8 8.09 24.91 -21.92
CA TRP A 8 7.26 23.93 -21.24
C TRP A 8 7.72 22.52 -21.60
N THR A 9 7.45 21.56 -20.72
CA THR A 9 7.70 20.15 -20.96
C THR A 9 6.68 19.31 -20.22
N THR A 10 6.57 18.02 -20.56
CA THR A 10 5.78 17.07 -19.79
C THR A 10 6.58 16.57 -18.60
N MET A 11 5.92 16.15 -17.52
CA MET A 11 6.60 15.54 -16.39
C MET A 11 7.39 14.28 -16.81
N MET A 12 6.90 13.54 -17.81
CA MET A 12 7.54 12.33 -18.31
C MET A 12 8.85 12.59 -19.06
N ASP A 13 9.06 13.79 -19.55
CA ASP A 13 10.31 14.19 -20.22
C ASP A 13 11.37 14.74 -19.25
N LEU A 14 10.98 15.08 -18.02
CA LEU A 14 11.89 15.68 -17.04
C LEU A 14 13.13 14.83 -16.77
N PRO A 15 13.05 13.51 -16.57
CA PRO A 15 14.23 12.68 -16.34
C PRO A 15 15.26 12.81 -17.46
N ARG A 16 14.80 12.74 -18.71
CA ARG A 16 15.67 12.89 -19.88
C ARG A 16 16.27 14.30 -20.00
N LEU A 17 15.50 15.35 -19.74
CA LEU A 17 15.96 16.72 -19.82
C LEU A 17 16.93 17.10 -18.71
N LEU A 18 16.80 16.45 -17.55
CA LEU A 18 17.68 16.66 -16.40
C LEU A 18 18.85 15.67 -16.37
N ASP A 19 18.95 14.79 -17.38
CA ASP A 19 19.97 13.74 -17.48
C ASP A 19 20.05 12.86 -16.21
N LEU A 20 18.89 12.51 -15.65
CA LEU A 20 18.82 11.70 -14.43
C LEU A 20 19.30 10.27 -14.71
N GLN A 21 20.13 9.77 -13.81
CA GLN A 21 20.59 8.39 -13.81
C GLN A 21 19.72 7.55 -12.87
N GLU A 22 19.81 6.22 -12.97
CA GLU A 22 19.03 5.30 -12.13
C GLU A 22 19.22 5.57 -10.63
N SER A 23 20.47 5.89 -10.21
CA SER A 23 20.79 6.26 -8.83
C SER A 23 20.07 7.49 -8.28
N ASP A 24 19.56 8.34 -9.17
CA ASP A 24 18.89 9.59 -8.80
C ASP A 24 17.40 9.40 -8.48
N TYR A 25 16.85 8.22 -8.85
CA TYR A 25 15.43 7.92 -8.64
C TYR A 25 15.12 7.41 -7.23
N MET A 26 16.11 6.87 -6.52
CA MET A 26 15.87 6.29 -5.21
C MET A 26 15.56 7.37 -4.16
N ALA A 27 14.38 7.30 -3.58
CA ALA A 27 13.97 8.16 -2.48
C ALA A 27 14.68 7.74 -1.17
N ARG A 28 15.93 8.15 -0.99
CA ARG A 28 16.77 7.79 0.17
C ARG A 28 16.24 8.33 1.49
N GLU A 29 15.50 9.44 1.44
CA GLU A 29 14.86 10.10 2.57
C GLU A 29 13.36 10.27 2.31
N PRO A 30 12.52 10.29 3.35
CA PRO A 30 11.10 10.57 3.16
C PRO A 30 10.92 11.98 2.60
N TYR A 31 10.23 12.08 1.47
CA TYR A 31 9.91 13.37 0.84
C TYR A 31 8.45 13.81 1.05
N LEU A 32 7.62 12.96 1.68
CA LEU A 32 6.33 13.31 2.25
C LEU A 32 6.34 13.09 3.75
N ARG A 33 5.47 13.82 4.44
CA ARG A 33 5.27 13.71 5.89
C ARG A 33 3.79 13.81 6.18
N ALA A 34 3.27 12.93 7.05
CA ALA A 34 1.91 13.07 7.55
C ALA A 34 1.83 14.23 8.54
N GLU A 35 0.66 14.86 8.61
CA GLU A 35 0.38 15.93 9.57
C GLU A 35 0.42 15.37 11.01
N PRO A 36 1.23 15.96 11.93
CA PRO A 36 1.40 15.40 13.27
C PRO A 36 0.11 15.28 14.07
N ALA A 37 -0.81 16.22 13.91
CA ALA A 37 -2.11 16.19 14.58
C ALA A 37 -2.97 15.01 14.10
N ARG A 38 -2.95 14.70 12.81
CA ARG A 38 -3.63 13.52 12.25
C ARG A 38 -2.97 12.23 12.72
N VAL A 39 -1.65 12.17 12.76
CA VAL A 39 -0.93 11.00 13.31
C VAL A 39 -1.34 10.75 14.76
N ALA A 40 -1.39 11.80 15.60
CA ALA A 40 -1.80 11.67 16.99
C ALA A 40 -3.26 11.18 17.12
N ARG A 41 -4.18 11.71 16.28
CA ARG A 41 -5.59 11.29 16.24
C ARG A 41 -5.72 9.80 15.86
N TRP A 42 -5.03 9.37 14.80
CA TRP A 42 -5.14 7.99 14.33
C TRP A 42 -4.43 6.99 15.23
N ARG A 43 -3.37 7.40 15.93
CA ARG A 43 -2.77 6.57 17.00
C ARG A 43 -3.73 6.36 18.15
N ALA A 44 -4.39 7.42 18.63
CA ALA A 44 -5.39 7.29 19.67
C ALA A 44 -6.54 6.37 19.26
N TRP A 45 -7.01 6.49 18.00
CA TRP A 45 -8.02 5.59 17.46
C TRP A 45 -7.55 4.13 17.42
N LEU A 46 -6.30 3.86 17.01
CA LEU A 46 -5.72 2.52 17.02
C LEU A 46 -5.62 1.96 18.44
N ASP A 47 -5.22 2.78 19.41
CA ASP A 47 -5.10 2.38 20.82
C ASP A 47 -6.46 2.05 21.44
N GLU A 48 -7.54 2.70 21.00
CA GLU A 48 -8.91 2.38 21.41
C GLU A 48 -9.45 1.12 20.71
N ALA A 49 -9.15 0.94 19.43
CA ALA A 49 -9.64 -0.18 18.63
C ALA A 49 -8.92 -1.50 18.91
N VAL A 50 -7.67 -1.45 19.38
CA VAL A 50 -6.81 -2.63 19.60
C VAL A 50 -6.56 -2.81 21.09
N THR A 51 -7.23 -3.77 21.69
CA THR A 51 -7.14 -4.06 23.14
C THR A 51 -5.83 -4.74 23.56
N SER A 52 -5.13 -5.40 22.63
CA SER A 52 -3.83 -6.04 22.88
C SER A 52 -2.97 -5.98 21.61
N ARG A 53 -1.69 -5.61 21.76
CA ARG A 53 -0.67 -5.57 20.71
C ARG A 53 0.28 -6.75 20.86
N ASP A 54 -0.21 -7.98 20.62
CA ASP A 54 0.58 -9.21 20.75
C ASP A 54 1.32 -9.60 19.47
N GLY A 55 1.09 -8.87 18.37
CA GLY A 55 1.68 -9.10 17.06
C GLY A 55 1.73 -7.86 16.19
N PRO A 56 2.08 -8.03 14.91
CA PRO A 56 2.22 -6.91 13.98
C PRO A 56 0.88 -6.28 13.65
N MET A 57 0.90 -4.96 13.46
CA MET A 57 -0.21 -4.18 12.92
C MET A 57 0.05 -3.90 11.45
N ILE A 58 -0.76 -4.48 10.56
CA ILE A 58 -0.59 -4.45 9.12
C ILE A 58 -1.74 -3.65 8.49
N ALA A 59 -1.42 -2.50 7.90
CA ALA A 59 -2.36 -1.83 7.00
C ALA A 59 -2.48 -2.61 5.69
N PHE A 60 -3.67 -2.70 5.12
CA PHE A 60 -3.85 -3.45 3.88
C PHE A 60 -4.93 -2.86 2.96
N ALA A 61 -4.77 -3.10 1.65
CA ALA A 61 -5.75 -2.84 0.61
C ALA A 61 -5.58 -3.85 -0.53
N TRP A 62 -6.67 -4.30 -1.12
CA TRP A 62 -6.66 -5.42 -2.08
C TRP A 62 -7.03 -5.05 -3.50
N ARG A 63 -7.52 -3.83 -3.75
CA ARG A 63 -7.87 -3.39 -5.10
C ARG A 63 -7.62 -1.91 -5.31
N GLY A 64 -7.46 -1.55 -6.59
CA GLY A 64 -7.29 -0.18 -7.03
C GLY A 64 -8.60 0.50 -7.41
N ASN A 65 -8.52 1.41 -8.38
CA ASN A 65 -9.69 2.08 -8.93
C ASN A 65 -10.41 1.16 -9.94
N PRO A 66 -11.65 0.74 -9.69
CA PRO A 66 -12.39 -0.17 -10.58
C PRO A 66 -12.66 0.40 -11.98
N LEU A 67 -12.53 1.71 -12.16
CA LEU A 67 -12.65 2.36 -13.48
C LEU A 67 -11.37 2.20 -14.32
N HIS A 68 -10.29 1.69 -13.76
CA HIS A 68 -9.06 1.44 -14.50
C HIS A 68 -9.17 0.13 -15.29
N LYS A 69 -8.90 0.17 -16.60
CA LYS A 69 -9.07 -0.99 -17.51
C LYS A 69 -8.30 -2.26 -17.10
N LEU A 70 -7.17 -2.10 -16.44
CA LEU A 70 -6.32 -3.21 -15.97
C LEU A 70 -6.60 -3.61 -14.51
N ASP A 71 -7.56 -2.97 -13.85
CA ASP A 71 -7.86 -3.24 -12.43
C ASP A 71 -8.17 -4.72 -12.15
N PRO A 72 -8.96 -5.44 -12.97
CA PRO A 72 -9.24 -6.85 -12.73
C PRO A 72 -8.00 -7.77 -12.73
N ARG A 73 -6.88 -7.32 -13.34
CA ARG A 73 -5.63 -8.09 -13.41
C ARG A 73 -4.68 -7.82 -12.25
N ARG A 74 -4.78 -6.62 -11.65
CA ARG A 74 -3.89 -6.20 -10.56
C ARG A 74 -4.55 -6.23 -9.18
N SER A 75 -5.87 -6.38 -9.12
CA SER A 75 -6.62 -6.43 -7.86
C SER A 75 -6.70 -7.86 -7.33
N ALA A 76 -6.51 -8.01 -6.03
CA ALA A 76 -6.75 -9.23 -5.29
C ALA A 76 -8.22 -9.30 -4.81
N GLN A 77 -8.61 -10.43 -4.25
CA GLN A 77 -9.82 -10.57 -3.43
C GLN A 77 -9.48 -10.35 -1.96
N LEU A 78 -10.43 -9.89 -1.15
CA LEU A 78 -10.20 -9.74 0.29
C LEU A 78 -9.74 -11.05 0.92
N GLU A 79 -10.34 -12.19 0.54
CA GLU A 79 -10.03 -13.51 1.06
C GLU A 79 -8.59 -13.98 0.72
N ASP A 80 -7.93 -13.42 -0.29
CA ASP A 80 -6.53 -13.72 -0.60
C ASP A 80 -5.58 -13.30 0.54
N PHE A 81 -6.03 -12.41 1.44
CA PHE A 81 -5.25 -11.96 2.60
C PHE A 81 -5.40 -12.88 3.84
N ALA A 82 -6.20 -13.94 3.78
CA ALA A 82 -6.37 -14.89 4.89
C ALA A 82 -5.04 -15.44 5.45
N PRO A 83 -3.98 -15.69 4.64
CA PRO A 83 -2.69 -16.10 5.19
C PRO A 83 -2.04 -15.07 6.12
N LEU A 84 -2.27 -13.77 5.91
CA LEU A 84 -1.77 -12.72 6.80
C LEU A 84 -2.54 -12.72 8.13
N ALA A 85 -3.85 -12.98 8.07
CA ALA A 85 -4.68 -13.08 9.28
C ALA A 85 -4.29 -14.28 10.17
N ALA A 86 -3.59 -15.27 9.62
CA ALA A 86 -3.06 -16.41 10.37
C ALA A 86 -1.77 -16.09 11.16
N ILE A 87 -1.15 -14.93 10.97
CA ILE A 87 0.02 -14.49 11.75
C ILE A 87 -0.41 -14.32 13.21
N PRO A 88 0.30 -14.91 14.19
CA PRO A 88 -0.06 -14.80 15.59
C PRO A 88 -0.13 -13.33 16.06
N GLY A 89 -1.22 -12.97 16.72
CA GLY A 89 -1.43 -11.64 17.29
C GLY A 89 -1.63 -10.52 16.28
N VAL A 90 -1.72 -10.79 14.96
CA VAL A 90 -1.86 -9.77 13.93
C VAL A 90 -3.15 -8.96 14.10
N THR A 91 -3.04 -7.66 13.85
CA THR A 91 -4.17 -6.77 13.61
C THR A 91 -4.09 -6.25 12.17
N LEU A 92 -5.17 -6.41 11.41
CA LEU A 92 -5.28 -5.93 10.04
C LEU A 92 -6.06 -4.61 10.01
N VAL A 93 -5.42 -3.54 9.53
CA VAL A 93 -6.02 -2.21 9.42
C VAL A 93 -6.45 -1.97 7.98
N CYS A 94 -7.75 -1.94 7.72
CA CYS A 94 -8.30 -1.80 6.37
C CYS A 94 -8.18 -0.36 5.87
N LEU A 95 -7.38 -0.13 4.82
CA LEU A 95 -7.28 1.14 4.11
C LEU A 95 -8.09 1.16 2.80
N GLN A 96 -8.86 0.11 2.51
CA GLN A 96 -9.70 0.04 1.32
C GLN A 96 -10.95 0.91 1.48
N ILE A 97 -10.95 2.11 0.90
CA ILE A 97 -12.04 3.11 1.05
C ILE A 97 -13.38 2.57 0.54
N ASN A 98 -13.39 1.81 -0.55
CA ASN A 98 -14.60 1.27 -1.17
C ASN A 98 -14.92 -0.19 -0.77
N ALA A 99 -14.45 -0.64 0.39
CA ALA A 99 -14.84 -1.91 0.96
C ALA A 99 -16.31 -1.88 1.39
N THR A 100 -17.11 -2.87 0.95
CA THR A 100 -18.51 -2.96 1.33
C THR A 100 -18.70 -3.76 2.62
N ASP A 101 -19.83 -3.55 3.30
CA ASP A 101 -20.15 -4.30 4.52
C ASP A 101 -20.44 -5.78 4.20
N GLU A 102 -21.02 -6.07 3.04
CA GLU A 102 -21.25 -7.44 2.56
C GLU A 102 -19.93 -8.17 2.32
N GLU A 103 -18.94 -7.49 1.71
CA GLU A 103 -17.62 -8.03 1.47
C GLU A 103 -16.89 -8.34 2.79
N MET A 104 -16.99 -7.43 3.76
CA MET A 104 -16.42 -7.64 5.09
C MET A 104 -17.13 -8.77 5.85
N ALA A 105 -18.45 -8.84 5.79
CA ALA A 105 -19.23 -9.89 6.46
C ALA A 105 -18.98 -11.30 5.87
N ALA A 106 -18.64 -11.38 4.58
CA ALA A 106 -18.29 -12.63 3.92
C ALA A 106 -16.83 -13.08 4.18
N CYS A 107 -15.98 -12.21 4.77
CA CYS A 107 -14.59 -12.48 5.01
C CYS A 107 -14.39 -13.46 6.18
N SER A 108 -13.59 -14.52 5.97
CA SER A 108 -13.35 -15.57 6.97
C SER A 108 -12.56 -15.11 8.21
N PHE A 109 -11.91 -13.94 8.14
CA PHE A 109 -11.08 -13.35 9.19
C PHE A 109 -11.51 -11.93 9.58
N GLN A 110 -12.80 -11.60 9.42
CA GLN A 110 -13.33 -10.28 9.74
C GLN A 110 -13.02 -9.81 11.18
N ASP A 111 -12.93 -10.75 12.13
CA ASP A 111 -12.58 -10.50 13.53
C ASP A 111 -11.15 -9.98 13.75
N LYS A 112 -10.28 -10.11 12.75
CA LYS A 112 -8.91 -9.59 12.73
C LYS A 112 -8.80 -8.21 12.09
N ILE A 113 -9.88 -7.71 11.49
CA ILE A 113 -9.89 -6.48 10.72
C ILE A 113 -10.49 -5.35 11.55
N ILE A 114 -9.76 -4.24 11.64
CA ILE A 114 -10.30 -2.97 12.11
C ILE A 114 -10.43 -2.01 10.91
N ARG A 115 -11.53 -1.26 10.88
CA ARG A 115 -11.83 -0.31 9.79
C ARG A 115 -12.00 1.10 10.34
N PRO A 116 -11.34 2.10 9.76
CA PRO A 116 -11.68 3.50 10.00
C PRO A 116 -13.14 3.78 9.62
N GLY A 117 -13.75 4.76 10.29
CA GLY A 117 -15.11 5.21 9.99
C GLY A 117 -15.24 5.93 8.64
N ALA A 118 -16.47 6.34 8.31
CA ALA A 118 -16.80 6.97 7.02
C ALA A 118 -16.11 8.31 6.75
N GLU A 119 -15.52 8.94 7.76
CA GLU A 119 -14.75 10.19 7.64
C GLU A 119 -13.30 9.98 7.17
N PHE A 120 -12.84 8.72 7.12
CA PHE A 120 -11.49 8.40 6.69
C PHE A 120 -11.26 8.80 5.22
N ASP A 121 -10.27 9.65 4.98
CA ASP A 121 -9.92 10.21 3.66
C ASP A 121 -11.12 10.79 2.89
N SER A 122 -12.14 11.31 3.59
CA SER A 122 -13.34 11.85 2.99
C SER A 122 -13.14 13.26 2.42
N GLY A 123 -13.91 13.59 1.38
CA GLY A 123 -13.93 14.94 0.80
C GLY A 123 -12.64 15.35 0.12
N LEU A 124 -12.12 16.55 0.49
CA LEU A 124 -10.89 17.12 -0.07
C LEU A 124 -9.61 16.62 0.61
N ASP A 125 -9.75 15.82 1.67
CA ASP A 125 -8.65 15.36 2.51
C ASP A 125 -8.08 13.99 2.07
N ALA A 126 -8.34 13.59 0.84
CA ALA A 126 -7.87 12.32 0.27
C ALA A 126 -6.37 12.09 0.55
N PHE A 127 -6.05 10.88 1.04
CA PHE A 127 -4.70 10.44 1.44
C PHE A 127 -4.11 11.06 2.70
N LEU A 128 -4.69 12.07 3.32
CA LEU A 128 -4.12 12.67 4.53
C LEU A 128 -4.27 11.74 5.74
N ASP A 129 -5.42 11.08 5.87
CA ASP A 129 -5.65 10.10 6.92
C ASP A 129 -4.90 8.78 6.63
N SER A 130 -4.86 8.34 5.36
CA SER A 130 -4.02 7.23 4.94
C SER A 130 -2.55 7.45 5.29
N ALA A 131 -1.99 8.64 5.04
CA ALA A 131 -0.62 8.98 5.40
C ALA A 131 -0.37 8.88 6.92
N ALA A 132 -1.32 9.36 7.72
CA ALA A 132 -1.23 9.33 9.18
C ALA A 132 -1.34 7.90 9.74
N LEU A 133 -2.25 7.07 9.20
CA LEU A 133 -2.35 5.66 9.57
C LEU A 133 -1.10 4.85 9.15
N LEU A 134 -0.57 5.07 7.96
CA LEU A 134 0.65 4.42 7.49
C LEU A 134 1.85 4.70 8.40
N GLN A 135 1.95 5.89 9.00
CA GLN A 135 2.97 6.22 10.00
C GLN A 135 2.66 5.70 11.42
N SER A 136 1.54 5.02 11.61
CA SER A 136 1.07 4.54 12.91
C SER A 136 0.98 3.01 12.99
N VAL A 137 1.25 2.31 11.89
CA VAL A 137 1.28 0.85 11.77
C VAL A 137 2.69 0.36 11.44
N ASP A 138 2.92 -0.96 11.54
CA ASP A 138 4.25 -1.52 11.32
C ASP A 138 4.58 -1.65 9.83
N ARG A 139 3.57 -1.90 8.97
CA ARG A 139 3.74 -2.02 7.52
C ARG A 139 2.45 -1.88 6.73
N LEU A 140 2.60 -1.68 5.43
CA LEU A 140 1.55 -1.79 4.44
C LEU A 140 1.72 -3.07 3.62
N VAL A 141 0.64 -3.84 3.46
CA VAL A 141 0.56 -4.93 2.47
C VAL A 141 -0.57 -4.61 1.50
N CYS A 142 -0.26 -4.36 0.24
CA CYS A 142 -1.33 -4.14 -0.74
C CYS A 142 -0.89 -4.51 -2.17
N VAL A 143 -1.85 -4.51 -3.08
CA VAL A 143 -1.58 -4.63 -4.51
C VAL A 143 -1.09 -3.30 -5.08
N ASP A 144 -0.65 -3.28 -6.35
CA ASP A 144 -0.13 -2.08 -7.01
C ASP A 144 -1.20 -0.97 -7.10
N THR A 145 -1.15 -0.05 -6.17
CA THR A 145 -2.05 1.12 -6.04
C THR A 145 -1.29 2.37 -5.62
N SER A 146 -1.99 3.52 -5.59
CA SER A 146 -1.43 4.78 -5.10
C SER A 146 -0.92 4.71 -3.66
N LEU A 147 -1.43 3.81 -2.82
CA LEU A 147 -0.96 3.62 -1.44
C LEU A 147 0.50 3.16 -1.38
N ILE A 148 0.98 2.37 -2.36
CA ILE A 148 2.39 1.97 -2.46
C ILE A 148 3.29 3.21 -2.56
N HIS A 149 2.93 4.13 -3.44
CA HIS A 149 3.71 5.36 -3.65
C HIS A 149 3.64 6.29 -2.44
N LEU A 150 2.48 6.41 -1.80
CA LEU A 150 2.33 7.19 -0.57
C LEU A 150 3.21 6.60 0.55
N ALA A 151 3.11 5.30 0.80
CA ALA A 151 3.87 4.63 1.85
C ALA A 151 5.39 4.68 1.60
N GLY A 152 5.82 4.47 0.34
CA GLY A 152 7.21 4.61 -0.06
C GLY A 152 7.75 6.03 0.13
N ALA A 153 6.96 7.07 -0.23
CA ALA A 153 7.32 8.47 -0.03
C ALA A 153 7.42 8.87 1.45
N LEU A 154 6.68 8.16 2.33
CA LEU A 154 6.73 8.30 3.79
C LEU A 154 7.82 7.43 4.45
N HIS A 155 8.55 6.61 3.69
CA HIS A 155 9.48 5.58 4.17
C HIS A 155 8.86 4.56 5.13
N CYS A 156 7.56 4.25 4.97
CA CYS A 156 6.92 3.13 5.65
C CYS A 156 7.40 1.80 5.07
N GLN A 157 7.38 0.73 5.87
CA GLN A 157 7.62 -0.62 5.36
C GLN A 157 6.48 -1.05 4.44
N VAL A 158 6.79 -1.51 3.25
CA VAL A 158 5.80 -1.87 2.22
C VAL A 158 6.10 -3.24 1.64
N ASP A 159 5.09 -4.09 1.63
CA ASP A 159 5.09 -5.35 0.89
C ASP A 159 4.03 -5.27 -0.20
N MET A 160 4.48 -5.08 -1.44
CA MET A 160 3.59 -4.99 -2.60
C MET A 160 3.39 -6.37 -3.22
N MET A 161 2.14 -6.82 -3.31
CA MET A 161 1.77 -8.00 -4.08
C MET A 161 1.44 -7.59 -5.52
N ILE A 162 2.08 -8.23 -6.50
CA ILE A 162 1.98 -7.83 -7.91
C ILE A 162 1.70 -9.01 -8.83
N THR A 163 1.00 -8.74 -9.91
CA THR A 163 0.72 -9.71 -10.98
C THR A 163 2.00 -10.23 -11.65
N HIS A 164 1.94 -11.46 -12.18
CA HIS A 164 3.04 -12.05 -12.95
C HIS A 164 3.26 -11.31 -14.26
N SER A 165 2.19 -11.13 -15.04
CA SER A 165 2.26 -10.49 -16.35
C SER A 165 1.67 -9.09 -16.31
N TRP A 166 2.25 -8.20 -17.13
CA TRP A 166 1.77 -6.83 -17.31
C TRP A 166 1.79 -5.95 -16.03
N PRO A 167 2.85 -6.02 -15.20
CA PRO A 167 3.02 -5.03 -14.14
C PRO A 167 3.22 -3.65 -14.75
N ASP A 168 3.07 -2.61 -13.95
CA ASP A 168 3.49 -1.26 -14.34
C ASP A 168 5.01 -1.27 -14.64
N TRP A 169 5.44 -0.48 -15.60
CA TRP A 169 6.83 -0.42 -16.05
C TRP A 169 7.82 -0.12 -14.91
N ARG A 170 7.38 0.47 -13.82
CA ARG A 170 8.19 0.73 -12.62
C ARG A 170 8.63 -0.55 -11.91
N TRP A 171 7.91 -1.65 -12.12
CA TRP A 171 8.09 -2.92 -11.41
C TRP A 171 8.55 -4.07 -12.31
N LEU A 172 9.00 -3.78 -13.55
CA LEU A 172 9.16 -4.80 -14.60
C LEU A 172 10.17 -5.89 -14.26
N ASP A 173 11.38 -5.59 -13.87
CA ASP A 173 12.46 -6.60 -13.80
C ASP A 173 13.11 -6.75 -12.42
N LEU A 174 12.47 -6.19 -11.38
CA LEU A 174 13.03 -6.19 -10.03
C LEU A 174 12.43 -7.36 -9.24
N GLU A 175 13.22 -8.39 -8.94
CA GLU A 175 12.74 -9.54 -8.17
C GLU A 175 12.46 -9.15 -6.71
N ASP A 176 13.39 -8.49 -6.03
CA ASP A 176 13.27 -8.16 -4.61
C ASP A 176 13.59 -6.68 -4.30
N GLU A 177 14.34 -6.00 -5.16
CA GLU A 177 14.73 -4.61 -4.99
C GLU A 177 14.00 -3.71 -5.99
N ASN A 178 13.78 -2.47 -5.63
CA ASN A 178 13.27 -1.47 -6.54
C ASN A 178 14.06 -0.16 -6.41
N VAL A 179 14.14 0.59 -7.52
CA VAL A 179 14.91 1.85 -7.58
C VAL A 179 14.17 3.03 -6.97
N TRP A 180 12.89 2.86 -6.58
CA TRP A 180 12.05 3.98 -6.15
C TRP A 180 12.04 4.16 -4.64
N TYR A 181 11.83 3.07 -3.89
CA TYR A 181 11.59 3.11 -2.46
C TYR A 181 12.38 2.03 -1.73
N PRO A 182 13.37 2.38 -0.91
CA PRO A 182 14.24 1.40 -0.24
C PRO A 182 13.49 0.52 0.78
N THR A 183 12.31 0.96 1.21
CA THR A 183 11.47 0.24 2.19
C THR A 183 10.41 -0.64 1.55
N LEU A 184 10.37 -0.71 0.19
CA LEU A 184 9.38 -1.50 -0.54
C LEU A 184 9.97 -2.83 -0.98
N LYS A 185 9.29 -3.91 -0.66
CA LYS A 185 9.54 -5.26 -1.14
C LYS A 185 8.45 -5.72 -2.11
N ILE A 186 8.85 -6.35 -3.22
CA ILE A 186 7.92 -6.83 -4.25
C ILE A 186 7.70 -8.34 -4.07
N TRP A 187 6.44 -8.74 -4.09
CA TRP A 187 5.98 -10.12 -4.01
C TRP A 187 5.17 -10.46 -5.26
N ARG A 188 5.80 -11.12 -6.22
CA ARG A 188 5.22 -11.40 -7.53
C ARG A 188 4.49 -12.73 -7.56
N GLN A 189 3.35 -12.80 -8.27
CA GLN A 189 2.75 -14.06 -8.69
C GLN A 189 3.75 -14.85 -9.57
N LYS A 190 3.75 -16.17 -9.45
CA LYS A 190 4.65 -17.04 -10.23
C LYS A 190 4.11 -17.35 -11.62
N SER A 191 2.81 -17.20 -11.83
CA SER A 191 2.14 -17.38 -13.13
C SER A 191 0.87 -16.54 -13.18
N ASP A 192 0.31 -16.36 -14.36
CA ASP A 192 -0.96 -15.64 -14.58
C ASP A 192 -2.19 -16.39 -14.03
N GLU A 193 -2.07 -17.68 -13.73
CA GLU A 193 -3.13 -18.49 -13.14
C GLU A 193 -3.10 -18.49 -11.62
N GLU A 194 -2.03 -17.97 -11.02
CA GLU A 194 -1.89 -17.87 -9.57
C GLU A 194 -2.81 -16.76 -9.02
N THR A 195 -3.62 -17.07 -8.01
CA THR A 195 -4.31 -16.03 -7.22
C THR A 195 -3.33 -15.30 -6.32
N TYR A 196 -3.78 -14.27 -5.59
CA TYR A 196 -2.90 -13.59 -4.64
C TYR A 196 -2.74 -14.33 -3.30
N ALA A 197 -3.57 -15.33 -2.98
CA ALA A 197 -3.46 -16.09 -1.74
C ALA A 197 -2.10 -16.81 -1.58
N PRO A 198 -1.51 -17.49 -2.60
CA PRO A 198 -0.16 -18.04 -2.49
C PRO A 198 0.92 -16.97 -2.31
N VAL A 199 0.73 -15.78 -2.89
CA VAL A 199 1.65 -14.64 -2.69
C VAL A 199 1.60 -14.19 -1.24
N ALA A 200 0.39 -13.97 -0.70
CA ALA A 200 0.17 -13.60 0.71
C ALA A 200 0.71 -14.67 1.66
N ALA A 201 0.63 -15.96 1.31
CA ALA A 201 1.18 -17.04 2.12
C ALA A 201 2.72 -17.00 2.21
N ARG A 202 3.41 -16.74 1.09
CA ARG A 202 4.87 -16.55 1.09
C ARG A 202 5.28 -15.34 1.92
N LEU A 203 4.54 -14.25 1.80
CA LEU A 203 4.76 -13.03 2.58
C LEU A 203 4.54 -13.30 4.07
N ALA A 204 3.41 -13.89 4.47
CA ALA A 204 3.11 -14.23 5.86
C ALA A 204 4.19 -15.13 6.49
N GLN A 205 4.68 -16.13 5.74
CA GLN A 205 5.77 -16.99 6.18
C GLN A 205 7.08 -16.22 6.42
N ALA A 206 7.38 -15.22 5.60
CA ALA A 206 8.58 -14.39 5.79
C ALA A 206 8.44 -13.51 7.03
N LEU A 207 7.25 -12.95 7.29
CA LEU A 207 6.99 -12.10 8.46
C LEU A 207 7.04 -12.85 9.78
N THR A 208 6.71 -14.15 9.79
CA THR A 208 6.76 -14.97 11.01
C THR A 208 8.17 -15.49 11.35
N LYS A 209 9.12 -15.37 10.42
CA LYS A 209 10.53 -15.80 10.62
C LYS A 209 11.46 -14.65 11.01
N SER A 210 10.99 -13.41 10.88
CA SER A 210 11.74 -12.19 11.21
C SER A 210 11.56 -11.82 12.67
#